data_1c76c8179fe6b8177213ce6e01cfcca7
#
_entry.id   1c76c8179fe6b8177213ce6e01cfcca7
#
_cell.length_a   1.000
_cell.length_b   1.000
_cell.length_c   1.000
_cell.angle_alpha   90.00
_cell.angle_beta   90.00
_cell.angle_gamma   90.00
#
_symmetry.space_group_name_H-M   'P 1'
#
loop_
_entity.id
_entity.type
_entity.pdbx_description
1 polymer ?
#
loop_
_entity_poly.entity_id
_entity_poly.type
_entity_poly.pdbx_seq_one_letter_code
_entity_poly.pdbx_strand_id
1 'polypeptide(L)'
;IDRRGRIILDGEGGEEDNSKGGMHLYAGENIESRTGDIENRNSGSQSILSGKNVHFDVRTLDNRFTQNSGGESRLSAPGREYLSTRVATDHGSHIQGKGDIFIHAREGKVHGRGMQINSDDGIVGIYGRDGVDLKNGWEERDLISSQYDKGRRFIGRKENETYREEHSKSAIPGLISGKRVAIVAGYDPENQTKQNGNADVNLTGIYAVSDNGTLLKAGHNVTV
;
A
#
# COMPACT_ATOMS: atom_id res chain seq x y z
N ILE A 1 -17.04 8.71 -5.47
CA ILE A 1 -16.66 8.68 -4.03
C ILE A 1 -16.35 7.26 -3.71
N ASP A 2 -15.10 7.02 -3.47
CA ASP A 2 -14.57 5.71 -3.24
C ASP A 2 -14.79 5.31 -1.79
N ARG A 3 -15.61 4.28 -1.56
CA ARG A 3 -15.81 3.76 -0.22
C ARG A 3 -14.73 2.71 0.03
N ARG A 4 -13.78 3.04 0.90
CA ARG A 4 -12.90 2.03 1.50
C ARG A 4 -13.76 1.13 2.38
N GLY A 5 -13.61 -0.18 2.21
CA GLY A 5 -14.17 -1.12 3.16
C GLY A 5 -13.46 -0.95 4.51
N ARG A 6 -14.20 -0.85 5.61
CA ARG A 6 -13.63 -0.77 6.96
C ARG A 6 -14.21 -1.86 7.82
N ILE A 7 -13.34 -2.55 8.53
CA ILE A 7 -13.70 -3.45 9.61
C ILE A 7 -13.08 -2.87 10.88
N ILE A 8 -13.92 -2.43 11.81
CA ILE A 8 -13.47 -1.85 13.07
C ILE A 8 -14.05 -2.67 14.20
N LEU A 9 -13.21 -3.14 15.09
CA LEU A 9 -13.60 -3.65 16.38
C LEU A 9 -13.35 -2.56 17.41
N ASP A 10 -14.42 -1.93 17.90
CA ASP A 10 -14.39 -0.88 18.91
C ASP A 10 -15.24 -1.37 20.09
N GLY A 11 -14.59 -1.70 21.19
CA GLY A 11 -15.27 -2.07 22.43
C GLY A 11 -15.41 -0.83 23.30
N GLU A 12 -16.63 -0.39 23.57
CA GLU A 12 -16.89 0.50 24.72
C GLU A 12 -16.72 -0.32 26.00
N GLY A 13 -15.46 -0.58 26.39
CA GLY A 13 -15.16 -1.12 27.72
C GLY A 13 -15.30 0.00 28.74
N GLY A 14 -16.27 -0.09 29.64
CA GLY A 14 -16.25 0.71 30.87
C GLY A 14 -14.96 0.39 31.65
N GLU A 15 -14.54 1.26 32.55
CA GLU A 15 -13.27 1.23 33.28
C GLU A 15 -12.91 -0.07 34.01
N GLU A 16 -13.80 -1.06 34.05
CA GLU A 16 -13.59 -2.36 34.72
C GLU A 16 -13.47 -3.56 33.76
N ASP A 17 -13.74 -3.40 32.45
CA ASP A 17 -13.64 -4.51 31.52
C ASP A 17 -12.31 -4.48 30.75
N ASN A 18 -11.31 -5.20 31.28
CA ASN A 18 -10.11 -5.61 30.58
C ASN A 18 -10.41 -6.55 29.39
N SER A 19 -11.47 -6.30 28.63
CA SER A 19 -11.81 -7.10 27.47
C SER A 19 -10.71 -6.97 26.42
N LYS A 20 -9.81 -7.93 26.42
CA LYS A 20 -8.85 -8.17 25.35
C LYS A 20 -9.58 -8.68 24.11
N GLY A 21 -10.53 -7.89 23.59
CA GLY A 21 -11.29 -8.26 22.39
C GLY A 21 -10.35 -8.51 21.22
N GLY A 22 -10.27 -9.76 20.77
CA GLY A 22 -9.50 -10.14 19.58
C GLY A 22 -10.36 -10.04 18.32
N MET A 23 -9.73 -9.73 17.20
CA MET A 23 -10.35 -9.76 15.87
C MET A 23 -9.78 -10.93 15.07
N HIS A 24 -10.65 -11.81 14.55
CA HIS A 24 -10.24 -12.95 13.77
C HIS A 24 -10.98 -13.00 12.44
N LEU A 25 -10.24 -12.90 11.34
CA LEU A 25 -10.71 -13.12 9.98
C LEU A 25 -10.22 -14.49 9.52
N TYR A 26 -11.14 -15.36 9.19
CA TYR A 26 -10.82 -16.72 8.77
C TYR A 26 -11.51 -17.06 7.45
N ALA A 27 -10.76 -17.66 6.51
CA ALA A 27 -11.28 -18.21 5.27
C ALA A 27 -10.66 -19.59 4.99
N GLY A 28 -11.49 -20.54 4.53
CA GLY A 28 -11.00 -21.87 4.15
C GLY A 28 -10.12 -21.88 2.88
N GLU A 29 -10.31 -20.91 2.00
CA GLU A 29 -9.57 -20.77 0.74
C GLU A 29 -8.69 -19.52 0.75
N ASN A 30 -9.18 -18.41 0.21
CA ASN A 30 -8.41 -17.18 0.06
C ASN A 30 -9.03 -16.02 0.84
N ILE A 31 -8.17 -15.11 1.31
CA ILE A 31 -8.55 -13.80 1.79
C ILE A 31 -8.00 -12.77 0.81
N GLU A 32 -8.88 -11.93 0.28
CA GLU A 32 -8.50 -10.85 -0.63
C GLU A 32 -9.00 -9.52 -0.08
N SER A 33 -8.14 -8.52 -0.06
CA SER A 33 -8.49 -7.15 0.31
C SER A 33 -7.90 -6.18 -0.70
N ARG A 34 -8.73 -5.23 -1.16
CA ARG A 34 -8.31 -4.09 -1.97
C ARG A 34 -8.62 -2.81 -1.23
N THR A 35 -7.61 -2.14 -0.74
CA THR A 35 -7.79 -0.85 -0.06
C THR A 35 -8.73 -0.94 1.15
N GLY A 36 -8.54 -1.94 2.02
CA GLY A 36 -9.34 -2.13 3.23
C GLY A 36 -8.65 -1.56 4.47
N ASP A 37 -9.42 -0.97 5.38
CA ASP A 37 -8.97 -0.64 6.72
C ASP A 37 -9.46 -1.72 7.68
N ILE A 38 -8.55 -2.37 8.41
CA ILE A 38 -8.82 -3.38 9.44
C ILE A 38 -8.22 -2.84 10.74
N GLU A 39 -9.06 -2.46 11.68
CA GLU A 39 -8.65 -1.80 12.91
C GLU A 39 -9.24 -2.52 14.13
N ASN A 40 -8.37 -2.96 15.04
CA ASN A 40 -8.76 -3.42 16.37
C ASN A 40 -8.29 -2.39 17.40
N ARG A 41 -9.24 -1.68 17.99
CA ARG A 41 -8.98 -0.65 19.02
C ARG A 41 -8.83 -1.24 20.42
N ASN A 42 -9.13 -2.51 20.58
CA ASN A 42 -8.94 -3.24 21.83
C ASN A 42 -7.50 -3.77 21.93
N SER A 43 -7.08 -4.13 23.13
CA SER A 43 -5.75 -4.66 23.39
C SER A 43 -5.52 -6.12 22.96
N GLY A 44 -6.56 -6.80 22.46
CA GLY A 44 -6.48 -8.17 21.97
C GLY A 44 -5.76 -8.30 20.64
N SER A 45 -5.35 -9.52 20.31
CA SER A 45 -4.66 -9.83 19.06
C SER A 45 -5.62 -9.83 17.86
N GLN A 46 -5.04 -9.60 16.68
CA GLN A 46 -5.72 -9.78 15.39
C GLN A 46 -5.13 -10.97 14.65
N SER A 47 -5.99 -11.76 14.02
CA SER A 47 -5.55 -12.85 13.16
C SER A 47 -6.28 -12.81 11.83
N ILE A 48 -5.49 -12.87 10.75
CA ILE A 48 -5.98 -13.00 9.37
C ILE A 48 -5.45 -14.32 8.85
N LEU A 49 -6.30 -15.36 8.91
CA LEU A 49 -5.94 -16.72 8.57
C LEU A 49 -6.65 -17.18 7.31
N SER A 50 -5.88 -17.64 6.35
CA SER A 50 -6.39 -18.25 5.12
C SER A 50 -5.95 -19.70 4.99
N GLY A 51 -6.84 -20.57 4.50
CA GLY A 51 -6.48 -21.93 4.12
C GLY A 51 -5.49 -21.99 2.98
N LYS A 52 -5.59 -21.07 2.02
CA LYS A 52 -4.66 -20.97 0.89
C LYS A 52 -3.88 -19.66 0.90
N ASN A 53 -4.35 -18.63 0.20
CA ASN A 53 -3.59 -17.40 0.02
C ASN A 53 -4.20 -16.22 0.79
N VAL A 54 -3.34 -15.30 1.22
CA VAL A 54 -3.73 -13.95 1.65
C VAL A 54 -3.20 -12.96 0.64
N HIS A 55 -4.09 -12.13 0.08
CA HIS A 55 -3.76 -11.17 -0.94
C HIS A 55 -4.26 -9.77 -0.59
N PHE A 56 -3.34 -8.85 -0.38
CA PHE A 56 -3.60 -7.43 -0.20
C PHE A 56 -3.15 -6.67 -1.45
N ASP A 57 -4.12 -6.19 -2.22
CA ASP A 57 -3.84 -5.40 -3.42
C ASP A 57 -4.13 -3.92 -3.17
N VAL A 58 -3.67 -3.08 -4.07
CA VAL A 58 -3.93 -1.65 -4.07
C VAL A 58 -5.09 -1.31 -4.98
N ARG A 59 -5.71 -0.16 -4.72
CA ARG A 59 -6.55 0.53 -5.66
C ARG A 59 -5.86 1.81 -6.11
N THR A 60 -5.69 1.97 -7.39
CA THR A 60 -5.14 3.18 -7.98
C THR A 60 -6.24 4.21 -8.18
N LEU A 61 -6.11 5.37 -7.55
CA LEU A 61 -6.95 6.55 -7.81
C LEU A 61 -6.27 7.41 -8.87
N ASP A 62 -6.95 7.57 -10.00
CA ASP A 62 -6.48 8.39 -11.13
C ASP A 62 -7.27 9.70 -11.18
N ASN A 63 -6.63 10.78 -10.74
CA ASN A 63 -7.18 12.12 -10.74
C ASN A 63 -6.62 12.90 -11.92
N ARG A 64 -7.49 13.41 -12.79
CA ARG A 64 -7.13 14.24 -13.92
C ARG A 64 -7.75 15.63 -13.80
N PHE A 65 -6.94 16.62 -14.06
CA PHE A 65 -7.36 18.00 -14.16
C PHE A 65 -6.85 18.56 -15.51
N THR A 66 -7.75 19.19 -16.24
CA THR A 66 -7.40 19.86 -17.49
C THR A 66 -7.97 21.27 -17.48
N GLN A 67 -7.12 22.24 -17.65
CA GLN A 67 -7.50 23.65 -17.80
C GLN A 67 -7.08 24.12 -19.19
N ASN A 68 -7.99 24.78 -19.89
CA ASN A 68 -7.76 25.33 -21.20
C ASN A 68 -8.32 26.76 -21.25
N SER A 69 -7.43 27.74 -21.37
CA SER A 69 -7.84 29.14 -21.53
C SER A 69 -7.96 29.46 -23.01
N GLY A 70 -9.17 29.57 -23.53
CA GLY A 70 -9.42 30.08 -24.87
C GLY A 70 -9.78 29.09 -25.98
N GLY A 71 -10.46 27.97 -25.68
CA GLY A 71 -11.08 27.08 -26.67
C GLY A 71 -10.43 25.69 -26.81
N GLU A 72 -11.04 24.80 -27.60
CA GLU A 72 -10.73 23.36 -27.69
C GLU A 72 -9.38 23.00 -28.35
N SER A 73 -8.69 23.96 -28.96
CA SER A 73 -7.45 23.69 -29.72
C SER A 73 -6.21 24.06 -28.91
N ARG A 74 -5.26 23.15 -28.81
CA ARG A 74 -3.95 23.31 -28.16
C ARG A 74 -3.12 24.46 -28.72
N LEU A 75 -3.37 24.89 -29.94
CA LEU A 75 -2.49 25.79 -30.66
C LEU A 75 -3.31 26.82 -31.42
N SER A 76 -2.87 28.06 -31.45
CA SER A 76 -3.15 29.02 -32.51
C SER A 76 -3.79 30.37 -32.16
N ALA A 77 -3.98 30.71 -30.91
CA ALA A 77 -4.36 32.11 -30.60
C ALA A 77 -3.46 32.72 -29.51
N PRO A 78 -3.14 34.04 -29.63
CA PRO A 78 -2.30 34.73 -28.64
C PRO A 78 -2.90 34.63 -27.23
N GLY A 79 -2.06 34.40 -26.23
CA GLY A 79 -2.46 34.30 -24.83
C GLY A 79 -3.19 33.00 -24.46
N ARG A 80 -3.07 31.95 -25.24
CA ARG A 80 -3.64 30.64 -24.89
C ARG A 80 -2.70 29.85 -24.00
N GLU A 81 -3.29 29.30 -22.97
CA GLU A 81 -2.61 28.42 -22.04
C GLU A 81 -3.36 27.08 -21.96
N TYR A 82 -2.60 26.01 -21.94
CA TYR A 82 -3.08 24.67 -21.72
C TYR A 82 -2.32 24.05 -20.54
N LEU A 83 -3.07 23.51 -19.58
CA LEU A 83 -2.53 22.77 -18.46
C LEU A 83 -3.30 21.48 -18.30
N SER A 84 -2.62 20.37 -18.29
CA SER A 84 -3.18 19.07 -17.93
C SER A 84 -2.29 18.41 -16.88
N THR A 85 -2.89 18.02 -15.79
CA THR A 85 -2.22 17.26 -14.72
C THR A 85 -2.95 15.96 -14.49
N ARG A 86 -2.20 14.90 -14.28
CA ARG A 86 -2.70 13.60 -13.86
C ARG A 86 -1.89 13.14 -12.66
N VAL A 87 -2.59 12.70 -11.62
CA VAL A 87 -1.97 12.05 -10.46
C VAL A 87 -2.68 10.72 -10.25
N ALA A 88 -1.94 9.63 -10.44
CA ALA A 88 -2.41 8.29 -10.18
C ALA A 88 -1.68 7.74 -8.95
N THR A 89 -2.41 7.45 -7.87
CA THR A 89 -1.85 7.04 -6.58
C THR A 89 -2.42 5.69 -6.16
N ASP A 90 -1.53 4.76 -5.82
CA ASP A 90 -1.89 3.48 -5.24
C ASP A 90 -2.24 3.64 -3.76
N HIS A 91 -3.42 3.16 -3.38
CA HIS A 91 -3.86 3.07 -1.99
C HIS A 91 -3.92 1.59 -1.59
N GLY A 92 -3.10 1.21 -0.64
CA GLY A 92 -3.05 -0.14 -0.08
C GLY A 92 -3.98 -0.34 1.13
N SER A 93 -3.95 -1.54 1.66
CA SER A 93 -4.69 -1.89 2.89
C SER A 93 -3.94 -1.41 4.14
N HIS A 94 -4.70 -0.95 5.13
CA HIS A 94 -4.21 -0.58 6.45
C HIS A 94 -4.71 -1.58 7.47
N ILE A 95 -3.81 -2.15 8.25
CA ILE A 95 -4.11 -3.06 9.34
C ILE A 95 -3.51 -2.48 10.61
N GLN A 96 -4.35 -2.14 11.57
CA GLN A 96 -3.91 -1.47 12.79
C GLN A 96 -4.48 -2.14 14.03
N GLY A 97 -3.69 -2.25 15.09
CA GLY A 97 -4.11 -2.76 16.38
C GLY A 97 -3.16 -2.42 17.51
N LYS A 98 -3.64 -2.55 18.74
CA LYS A 98 -2.80 -2.39 19.93
C LYS A 98 -2.03 -3.67 20.27
N GLY A 99 -2.67 -4.83 20.10
CA GLY A 99 -2.09 -6.14 20.37
C GLY A 99 -1.41 -6.77 19.15
N ASP A 100 -1.09 -8.05 19.27
CA ASP A 100 -0.42 -8.80 18.21
C ASP A 100 -1.25 -8.86 16.92
N ILE A 101 -0.58 -8.80 15.78
CA ILE A 101 -1.18 -8.93 14.46
C ILE A 101 -0.53 -10.12 13.74
N PHE A 102 -1.34 -11.12 13.38
CA PHE A 102 -0.87 -12.28 12.65
C PHE A 102 -1.59 -12.42 11.32
N ILE A 103 -0.81 -12.54 10.25
CA ILE A 103 -1.29 -12.81 8.90
C ILE A 103 -0.69 -14.14 8.46
N HIS A 104 -1.54 -15.13 8.16
CA HIS A 104 -1.07 -16.46 7.87
C HIS A 104 -1.81 -17.09 6.68
N ALA A 105 -1.03 -17.47 5.66
CA ALA A 105 -1.46 -18.29 4.53
C ALA A 105 -0.97 -19.75 4.77
N ARG A 106 -1.90 -20.64 5.14
CA ARG A 106 -1.54 -22.01 5.60
C ARG A 106 -0.97 -22.90 4.51
N GLU A 107 -1.50 -22.82 3.28
CA GLU A 107 -1.10 -23.68 2.16
C GLU A 107 -0.57 -22.87 0.96
N GLY A 108 -0.47 -21.57 1.08
CA GLY A 108 -0.12 -20.70 -0.02
C GLY A 108 0.79 -19.56 0.36
N LYS A 109 0.62 -18.43 -0.35
CA LYS A 109 1.46 -17.24 -0.22
C LYS A 109 0.70 -16.09 0.43
N VAL A 110 1.47 -15.24 1.12
CA VAL A 110 1.03 -13.90 1.48
C VAL A 110 1.58 -12.93 0.43
N HIS A 111 0.69 -12.23 -0.26
CA HIS A 111 1.01 -11.15 -1.18
C HIS A 111 0.51 -9.84 -0.61
N GLY A 112 1.34 -8.81 -0.69
CA GLY A 112 0.96 -7.47 -0.26
C GLY A 112 1.58 -6.40 -1.14
N ARG A 113 0.77 -5.38 -1.49
CA ARG A 113 1.24 -4.21 -2.22
C ARG A 113 0.77 -2.94 -1.54
N GLY A 114 1.70 -2.01 -1.28
CA GLY A 114 1.41 -0.71 -0.69
C GLY A 114 0.73 -0.78 0.68
N MET A 115 0.86 -1.90 1.40
CA MET A 115 0.18 -2.15 2.67
C MET A 115 0.88 -1.48 3.83
N GLN A 116 0.10 -1.11 4.83
CA GLN A 116 0.58 -0.58 6.10
C GLN A 116 0.02 -1.44 7.23
N ILE A 117 0.91 -1.98 8.04
CA ILE A 117 0.57 -2.80 9.21
C ILE A 117 1.22 -2.16 10.42
N ASN A 118 0.42 -1.82 11.42
CA ASN A 118 0.90 -1.22 12.66
C ASN A 118 0.30 -1.90 13.87
N SER A 119 1.16 -2.41 14.73
CA SER A 119 0.81 -2.82 16.09
C SER A 119 1.49 -1.89 17.09
N ASP A 120 0.71 -1.25 17.95
CA ASP A 120 1.26 -0.28 18.92
C ASP A 120 2.09 -0.98 20.00
N ASP A 121 1.60 -2.13 20.50
CA ASP A 121 2.18 -2.83 21.65
C ASP A 121 2.53 -4.29 21.41
N GLY A 122 2.21 -4.83 20.25
CA GLY A 122 2.32 -6.25 19.95
C GLY A 122 3.36 -6.62 18.90
N ILE A 123 3.33 -7.90 18.54
CA ILE A 123 4.16 -8.50 17.50
C ILE A 123 3.38 -8.46 16.19
N VAL A 124 4.05 -8.12 15.09
CA VAL A 124 3.51 -8.33 13.75
C VAL A 124 4.16 -9.57 13.15
N GLY A 125 3.35 -10.60 12.90
CA GLY A 125 3.76 -11.86 12.28
C GLY A 125 3.12 -12.07 10.92
N ILE A 126 3.92 -12.29 9.88
CA ILE A 126 3.47 -12.59 8.52
C ILE A 126 4.05 -13.94 8.10
N TYR A 127 3.18 -14.91 7.86
CA TYR A 127 3.57 -16.28 7.58
C TYR A 127 2.93 -16.80 6.29
N GLY A 128 3.74 -17.26 5.36
CA GLY A 128 3.29 -17.91 4.13
C GLY A 128 3.98 -19.25 3.94
N ARG A 129 3.22 -20.36 3.83
CA ARG A 129 3.83 -21.66 3.59
C ARG A 129 4.63 -21.70 2.30
N ASP A 130 4.09 -21.13 1.23
CA ASP A 130 4.71 -21.16 -0.11
C ASP A 130 5.43 -19.86 -0.46
N GLY A 131 5.42 -18.88 0.43
CA GLY A 131 6.17 -17.65 0.27
C GLY A 131 5.48 -16.41 0.85
N VAL A 132 6.27 -15.34 0.98
CA VAL A 132 5.82 -14.00 1.31
C VAL A 132 6.39 -13.03 0.27
N ASP A 133 5.54 -12.29 -0.43
CA ASP A 133 5.91 -11.32 -1.46
C ASP A 133 5.22 -9.97 -1.17
N LEU A 134 5.98 -9.02 -0.64
CA LEU A 134 5.49 -7.70 -0.26
C LEU A 134 6.18 -6.63 -1.09
N LYS A 135 5.38 -5.73 -1.67
CA LYS A 135 5.84 -4.68 -2.58
C LYS A 135 5.31 -3.30 -2.21
N ASN A 136 6.06 -2.29 -2.58
CA ASN A 136 5.61 -0.90 -2.53
C ASN A 136 4.42 -0.63 -3.47
N GLY A 137 3.65 0.42 -3.18
CA GLY A 137 2.76 1.07 -4.13
C GLY A 137 3.51 2.08 -4.99
N TRP A 138 2.78 2.75 -5.89
CA TRP A 138 3.33 3.77 -6.78
C TRP A 138 2.46 5.02 -6.82
N GLU A 139 3.10 6.17 -7.00
CA GLU A 139 2.46 7.42 -7.41
C GLU A 139 3.06 7.85 -8.73
N GLU A 140 2.20 8.09 -9.72
CA GLU A 140 2.56 8.61 -11.03
C GLU A 140 1.98 10.01 -11.19
N ARG A 141 2.80 10.95 -11.66
CA ARG A 141 2.40 12.33 -11.94
C ARG A 141 2.81 12.70 -13.35
N ASP A 142 1.84 13.17 -14.11
CA ASP A 142 2.04 13.72 -15.45
C ASP A 142 1.65 15.19 -15.43
N LEU A 143 2.48 16.02 -16.01
CA LEU A 143 2.24 17.44 -16.25
C LEU A 143 2.46 17.73 -17.72
N ILE A 144 1.46 18.27 -18.38
CA ILE A 144 1.56 18.81 -19.72
C ILE A 144 1.13 20.27 -19.66
N SER A 145 1.99 21.20 -20.05
CA SER A 145 1.63 22.60 -20.15
C SER A 145 2.13 23.17 -21.48
N SER A 146 1.32 24.03 -22.08
CA SER A 146 1.74 24.80 -23.22
C SER A 146 1.24 26.23 -23.10
N GLN A 147 2.08 27.17 -23.49
CA GLN A 147 1.77 28.58 -23.51
C GLN A 147 2.16 29.13 -24.89
N TYR A 148 1.25 29.84 -25.52
CA TYR A 148 1.48 30.47 -26.81
C TYR A 148 1.31 31.98 -26.69
N ASP A 149 2.42 32.72 -26.94
CA ASP A 149 2.46 34.16 -26.91
C ASP A 149 2.77 34.72 -28.30
N LYS A 150 1.98 35.71 -28.69
CA LYS A 150 2.18 36.45 -29.95
C LYS A 150 2.36 37.93 -29.69
N GLY A 151 3.57 38.40 -29.82
CA GLY A 151 3.94 39.82 -29.65
C GLY A 151 4.16 40.54 -30.95
N ARG A 152 3.81 41.86 -30.99
CA ARG A 152 4.23 42.77 -32.08
C ARG A 152 5.60 43.35 -31.74
N ARG A 153 6.55 43.23 -32.67
CA ARG A 153 7.79 44.00 -32.63
C ARG A 153 7.71 45.16 -33.63
N PHE A 154 8.54 46.19 -33.44
CA PHE A 154 8.62 47.33 -34.32
C PHE A 154 8.93 46.94 -35.81
N ILE A 155 9.59 45.85 -35.99
CA ILE A 155 9.81 45.20 -37.29
C ILE A 155 9.53 43.70 -37.11
N GLY A 156 8.34 43.24 -37.58
CA GLY A 156 7.97 41.81 -37.60
C GLY A 156 7.09 41.32 -36.43
N ARG A 157 6.70 40.06 -36.51
CA ARG A 157 5.95 39.34 -35.49
C ARG A 157 6.91 38.47 -34.69
N LYS A 158 6.73 38.41 -33.37
CA LYS A 158 7.37 37.43 -32.50
C LYS A 158 6.32 36.45 -32.04
N GLU A 159 6.52 35.19 -32.35
CA GLU A 159 5.71 34.09 -31.84
C GLU A 159 6.61 33.27 -30.93
N ASN A 160 6.13 33.03 -29.69
CA ASN A 160 6.76 32.14 -28.72
C ASN A 160 5.78 31.06 -28.36
N GLU A 161 6.20 29.84 -28.44
CA GLU A 161 5.53 28.69 -27.90
C GLU A 161 6.43 28.04 -26.87
N THR A 162 5.91 27.81 -25.69
CA THR A 162 6.56 27.08 -24.64
C THR A 162 5.76 25.81 -24.39
N TYR A 163 6.39 24.66 -24.55
CA TYR A 163 5.82 23.37 -24.25
C TYR A 163 6.64 22.70 -23.15
N ARG A 164 5.96 22.16 -22.15
CA ARG A 164 6.57 21.42 -21.05
C ARG A 164 5.78 20.15 -20.81
N GLU A 165 6.47 19.04 -20.81
CA GLU A 165 5.95 17.75 -20.45
C GLU A 165 6.85 17.15 -19.38
N GLU A 166 6.24 16.73 -18.28
CA GLU A 166 6.93 16.09 -17.17
C GLU A 166 6.18 14.83 -16.79
N HIS A 167 6.91 13.75 -16.65
CA HIS A 167 6.44 12.50 -16.11
C HIS A 167 7.32 12.11 -14.94
N SER A 168 6.72 11.78 -13.82
CA SER A 168 7.42 11.27 -12.64
C SER A 168 6.70 10.07 -12.07
N LYS A 169 7.49 9.11 -11.58
CA LYS A 169 7.00 7.93 -10.90
C LYS A 169 7.78 7.75 -9.61
N SER A 170 7.09 7.71 -8.49
CA SER A 170 7.68 7.54 -7.18
C SER A 170 7.09 6.33 -6.45
N ALA A 171 7.93 5.63 -5.68
CA ALA A 171 7.48 4.52 -4.86
C ALA A 171 6.77 5.04 -3.60
N ILE A 172 5.65 4.43 -3.25
CA ILE A 172 4.99 4.59 -1.95
C ILE A 172 5.39 3.38 -1.12
N PRO A 173 6.28 3.54 -0.14
CA PRO A 173 6.77 2.40 0.62
C PRO A 173 5.64 1.75 1.43
N GLY A 174 5.71 0.42 1.58
CA GLY A 174 4.93 -0.28 2.58
C GLY A 174 5.58 -0.13 3.95
N LEU A 175 4.77 -0.15 5.00
CA LEU A 175 5.23 -0.04 6.39
C LEU A 175 4.71 -1.22 7.21
N ILE A 176 5.60 -1.86 7.94
CA ILE A 176 5.26 -2.88 8.93
C ILE A 176 5.94 -2.49 10.23
N SER A 177 5.16 -2.18 11.26
CA SER A 177 5.69 -1.72 12.54
C SER A 177 5.06 -2.45 13.72
N GLY A 178 5.88 -2.68 14.77
CA GLY A 178 5.45 -3.33 16.00
C GLY A 178 6.61 -3.51 16.97
N LYS A 179 6.36 -4.00 18.19
CA LYS A 179 7.43 -4.34 19.14
C LYS A 179 8.42 -5.37 18.56
N ARG A 180 7.91 -6.32 17.81
CA ARG A 180 8.70 -7.27 17.02
C ARG A 180 8.03 -7.45 15.67
N VAL A 181 8.82 -7.66 14.64
CA VAL A 181 8.32 -8.00 13.30
C VAL A 181 8.90 -9.36 12.89
N ALA A 182 8.06 -10.28 12.46
CA ALA A 182 8.47 -11.58 11.93
C ALA A 182 7.83 -11.81 10.55
N ILE A 183 8.65 -11.96 9.52
CA ILE A 183 8.21 -12.27 8.16
C ILE A 183 8.85 -13.60 7.77
N VAL A 184 8.03 -14.63 7.66
CA VAL A 184 8.50 -16.01 7.57
C VAL A 184 7.82 -16.74 6.43
N ALA A 185 8.61 -17.41 5.61
CA ALA A 185 8.12 -18.25 4.53
C ALA A 185 8.65 -19.68 4.67
N GLY A 186 7.78 -20.66 4.45
CA GLY A 186 8.15 -22.06 4.42
C GLY A 186 8.33 -22.73 5.78
N TYR A 187 7.90 -22.07 6.86
CA TYR A 187 7.94 -22.62 8.22
C TYR A 187 6.58 -22.53 8.88
N ASP A 188 6.31 -23.47 9.76
CA ASP A 188 5.15 -23.45 10.64
C ASP A 188 5.32 -22.35 11.71
N PRO A 189 4.33 -21.47 11.91
CA PRO A 189 4.43 -20.40 12.89
C PRO A 189 4.44 -20.88 14.34
N GLU A 190 3.83 -22.04 14.65
CA GLU A 190 3.68 -22.55 16.01
C GLU A 190 4.94 -23.30 16.48
N ASN A 191 5.43 -24.23 15.67
CA ASN A 191 6.53 -25.12 16.06
C ASN A 191 7.84 -24.84 15.31
N GLN A 192 7.87 -23.85 14.41
CA GLN A 192 9.03 -23.45 13.62
C GLN A 192 9.63 -24.57 12.75
N THR A 193 8.87 -25.62 12.47
CA THR A 193 9.32 -26.70 11.57
C THR A 193 9.28 -26.24 10.12
N LYS A 194 10.27 -26.67 9.34
CA LYS A 194 10.35 -26.35 7.91
C LYS A 194 9.31 -27.16 7.15
N GLN A 195 8.36 -26.47 6.51
CA GLN A 195 7.28 -27.07 5.71
C GLN A 195 7.55 -27.02 4.21
N ASN A 196 8.17 -25.95 3.73
CA ASN A 196 8.50 -25.77 2.31
C ASN A 196 9.90 -25.20 2.13
N GLY A 197 10.79 -26.03 1.60
CA GLY A 197 12.19 -25.65 1.36
C GLY A 197 12.40 -24.70 0.19
N ASN A 198 11.40 -24.48 -0.66
CA ASN A 198 11.48 -23.61 -1.83
C ASN A 198 10.73 -22.24 -1.62
N ALA A 199 10.26 -21.98 -0.41
CA ALA A 199 9.54 -20.77 -0.09
C ALA A 199 10.50 -19.60 0.10
N ASP A 200 10.20 -18.46 -0.57
CA ASP A 200 10.98 -17.24 -0.52
C ASP A 200 10.27 -16.14 0.27
N VAL A 201 11.05 -15.25 0.86
CA VAL A 201 10.61 -13.93 1.35
C VAL A 201 11.17 -12.88 0.41
N ASN A 202 10.28 -12.15 -0.27
CA ASN A 202 10.63 -11.06 -1.17
C ASN A 202 10.01 -9.76 -0.65
N LEU A 203 10.84 -8.77 -0.35
CA LEU A 203 10.45 -7.46 0.13
C LEU A 203 10.99 -6.40 -0.83
N THR A 204 10.12 -5.60 -1.41
CA THR A 204 10.51 -4.51 -2.30
C THR A 204 9.89 -3.20 -1.81
N GLY A 205 10.74 -2.26 -1.38
CA GLY A 205 10.28 -0.98 -0.88
C GLY A 205 9.39 -1.10 0.36
N ILE A 206 9.74 -2.01 1.27
CA ILE A 206 9.06 -2.23 2.54
C ILE A 206 9.96 -1.77 3.68
N TYR A 207 9.40 -0.95 4.57
CA TYR A 207 10.03 -0.61 5.84
C TYR A 207 9.48 -1.52 6.94
N ALA A 208 10.36 -2.32 7.55
CA ALA A 208 10.05 -3.10 8.74
C ALA A 208 10.70 -2.41 9.95
N VAL A 209 9.87 -1.88 10.85
CA VAL A 209 10.31 -1.11 12.03
C VAL A 209 9.90 -1.85 13.29
N SER A 210 10.85 -2.10 14.19
CA SER A 210 10.56 -2.80 15.44
C SER A 210 11.49 -2.39 16.58
N ASP A 211 10.97 -2.34 17.80
CA ASP A 211 11.75 -2.01 19.00
C ASP A 211 12.67 -3.15 19.42
N ASN A 212 12.18 -4.40 19.32
CA ASN A 212 12.82 -5.61 19.85
C ASN A 212 13.32 -6.58 18.76
N GLY A 213 13.49 -6.07 17.53
CA GLY A 213 14.10 -6.79 16.42
C GLY A 213 13.14 -7.33 15.37
N THR A 214 13.67 -7.47 14.15
CA THR A 214 12.98 -7.98 12.98
C THR A 214 13.57 -9.33 12.59
N LEU A 215 12.71 -10.34 12.43
CA LEU A 215 13.06 -11.66 11.92
C LEU A 215 12.59 -11.80 10.47
N LEU A 216 13.52 -12.05 9.56
CA LEU A 216 13.23 -12.48 8.19
C LEU A 216 13.73 -13.92 8.04
N LYS A 217 12.85 -14.86 7.69
CA LYS A 217 13.22 -16.29 7.57
C LYS A 217 12.51 -16.89 6.37
N ALA A 218 13.26 -17.61 5.54
CA ALA A 218 12.71 -18.29 4.37
C ALA A 218 13.20 -19.75 4.30
N GLY A 219 12.40 -20.57 3.63
CA GLY A 219 12.81 -21.94 3.31
C GLY A 219 13.93 -21.99 2.30
N HIS A 220 14.02 -20.99 1.41
CA HIS A 220 15.00 -20.86 0.34
C HIS A 220 15.70 -19.49 0.42
N ASN A 221 15.13 -18.41 -0.15
CA ASN A 221 15.80 -17.11 -0.24
C ASN A 221 15.07 -16.02 0.54
N VAL A 222 15.83 -15.04 1.05
CA VAL A 222 15.34 -13.75 1.51
C VAL A 222 15.92 -12.67 0.60
N THR A 223 15.04 -11.91 -0.06
CA THR A 223 15.40 -10.78 -0.93
C THR A 223 14.79 -9.51 -0.35
N VAL A 224 15.60 -8.47 -0.16
CA VAL A 224 15.20 -7.17 0.38
C VAL A 224 15.67 -6.05 -0.53
#